data_c8b36436a99b772c2e6ce7e8475f37b0
#
_entry.id   c8b36436a99b772c2e6ce7e8475f37b0
#
_cell.length_a   1.000
_cell.length_b   1.000
_cell.length_c   1.000
_cell.angle_alpha   90.00
_cell.angle_beta   90.00
_cell.angle_gamma   90.00
#
_symmetry.space_group_name_H-M   'P 1'
#
loop_
_entity.id
_entity.type
_entity.pdbx_description
1 polymer ?
#
loop_
_entity_poly.entity_id
_entity_poly.type
_entity_poly.pdbx_seq_one_letter_code
_entity_poly.pdbx_strand_id
1 'polypeptide(L)'
;MKIENTFKTKEKSTITNKTITSYLMHLEDAFLIQTAERFDIKGRKHIGANKKYYFTDIGLRNARLNFRQIEESHIMENVIYNELKFRGYNVDVGVIEYNSKDKNGKSQKTQLECDFVANLGNEKIYMQSALNIADEKKKEQEEKSLLKINDSFKKIIVQKEKTVPHYDENGIYIVCLEDFLMGRKVRRKD
;
A
#
# COMPACT_ATOMS: atom_id res chain seq x y z
N MET A 1 -19.84 4.02 3.68
CA MET A 1 -18.64 3.59 2.88
C MET A 1 -18.33 4.67 1.85
N LYS A 2 -17.05 4.96 1.52
CA LYS A 2 -16.72 6.03 0.53
C LYS A 2 -17.38 5.78 -0.83
N ILE A 3 -17.40 4.54 -1.30
CA ILE A 3 -18.00 4.15 -2.58
C ILE A 3 -19.50 4.46 -2.60
N GLU A 4 -20.26 4.09 -1.55
CA GLU A 4 -21.70 4.39 -1.44
C GLU A 4 -21.97 5.90 -1.52
N ASN A 5 -21.19 6.71 -0.79
CA ASN A 5 -21.35 8.15 -0.83
C ASN A 5 -21.06 8.72 -2.22
N THR A 6 -20.08 8.17 -2.94
CA THR A 6 -19.78 8.57 -4.32
C THR A 6 -20.96 8.27 -5.25
N PHE A 7 -21.56 7.06 -5.15
CA PHE A 7 -22.74 6.71 -5.94
C PHE A 7 -23.94 7.60 -5.62
N LYS A 8 -24.19 7.86 -4.34
CA LYS A 8 -25.27 8.76 -3.92
C LYS A 8 -25.09 10.18 -4.45
N THR A 9 -23.86 10.69 -4.43
CA THR A 9 -23.56 12.08 -4.75
C THR A 9 -23.45 12.32 -6.26
N LYS A 10 -22.75 11.42 -6.98
CA LYS A 10 -22.47 11.59 -8.41
C LYS A 10 -23.53 10.97 -9.31
N GLU A 11 -24.03 9.80 -8.96
CA GLU A 11 -24.93 9.02 -9.81
C GLU A 11 -26.40 9.09 -9.35
N LYS A 12 -26.70 9.83 -8.26
CA LYS A 12 -28.03 9.90 -7.63
C LYS A 12 -28.64 8.50 -7.40
N SER A 13 -27.81 7.50 -7.21
CA SER A 13 -28.21 6.10 -7.07
C SER A 13 -28.61 5.77 -5.64
N THR A 14 -29.62 4.93 -5.49
CA THR A 14 -30.11 4.39 -4.20
C THR A 14 -29.35 3.12 -3.76
N ILE A 15 -28.22 2.81 -4.41
CA ILE A 15 -27.43 1.62 -4.10
C ILE A 15 -27.00 1.58 -2.62
N THR A 16 -27.16 0.43 -1.99
CA THR A 16 -26.83 0.22 -0.58
C THR A 16 -25.41 -0.33 -0.41
N ASN A 17 -24.82 -0.16 0.78
CA ASN A 17 -23.55 -0.79 1.13
C ASN A 17 -23.60 -2.32 0.95
N LYS A 18 -24.72 -2.97 1.29
CA LYS A 18 -24.91 -4.42 1.13
C LYS A 18 -24.77 -4.82 -0.33
N THR A 19 -25.40 -4.09 -1.23
CA THR A 19 -25.34 -4.36 -2.68
C THR A 19 -23.93 -4.14 -3.22
N ILE A 20 -23.25 -3.06 -2.80
CA ILE A 20 -21.87 -2.79 -3.20
C ILE A 20 -20.93 -3.91 -2.72
N THR A 21 -21.08 -4.34 -1.46
CA THR A 21 -20.29 -5.44 -0.91
C THR A 21 -20.52 -6.74 -1.71
N SER A 22 -21.76 -7.05 -2.07
CA SER A 22 -22.06 -8.23 -2.91
C SER A 22 -21.38 -8.15 -4.28
N TYR A 23 -21.40 -6.99 -4.93
CA TYR A 23 -20.70 -6.83 -6.22
C TYR A 23 -19.18 -6.97 -6.09
N LEU A 24 -18.59 -6.42 -5.03
CA LEU A 24 -17.16 -6.58 -4.78
C LEU A 24 -16.80 -8.06 -4.54
N MET A 25 -17.62 -8.80 -3.80
CA MET A 25 -17.42 -10.26 -3.62
C MET A 25 -17.46 -11.00 -4.95
N HIS A 26 -18.43 -10.70 -5.83
CA HIS A 26 -18.47 -11.33 -7.15
C HIS A 26 -17.25 -10.99 -8.02
N LEU A 27 -16.71 -9.78 -7.91
CA LEU A 27 -15.48 -9.41 -8.60
C LEU A 27 -14.26 -10.15 -8.04
N GLU A 28 -14.23 -10.41 -6.73
CA GLU A 28 -13.20 -11.25 -6.09
C GLU A 28 -13.32 -12.70 -6.53
N ASP A 29 -14.54 -13.27 -6.50
CA ASP A 29 -14.83 -14.65 -6.94
C ASP A 29 -14.46 -14.86 -8.41
N ALA A 30 -14.62 -13.83 -9.23
CA ALA A 30 -14.22 -13.83 -10.65
C ALA A 30 -12.73 -13.53 -10.87
N PHE A 31 -11.93 -13.41 -9.81
CA PHE A 31 -10.49 -13.07 -9.84
C PHE A 31 -10.16 -11.76 -10.58
N LEU A 32 -11.09 -10.82 -10.65
CA LEU A 32 -10.86 -9.51 -11.28
C LEU A 32 -10.18 -8.53 -10.32
N ILE A 33 -10.46 -8.67 -9.04
CA ILE A 33 -9.85 -7.89 -7.96
C ILE A 33 -9.41 -8.80 -6.82
N GLN A 34 -8.50 -8.31 -6.00
CA GLN A 34 -8.12 -8.89 -4.73
C GLN A 34 -8.23 -7.85 -3.62
N THR A 35 -8.45 -8.31 -2.41
CA THR A 35 -8.63 -7.44 -1.23
C THR A 35 -7.42 -7.51 -0.31
N ALA A 36 -6.94 -6.34 0.14
CA ALA A 36 -6.04 -6.22 1.28
C ALA A 36 -6.80 -5.66 2.48
N GLU A 37 -6.73 -6.37 3.60
CA GLU A 37 -7.33 -5.93 4.85
C GLU A 37 -6.44 -4.94 5.57
N ARG A 38 -7.01 -4.18 6.52
CA ARG A 38 -6.21 -3.28 7.36
C ARG A 38 -5.72 -4.01 8.59
N PHE A 39 -4.41 -3.92 8.82
CA PHE A 39 -3.73 -4.54 9.94
C PHE A 39 -3.14 -3.48 10.87
N ASP A 40 -3.59 -3.46 12.12
CA ASP A 40 -2.99 -2.64 13.18
C ASP A 40 -1.65 -3.25 13.57
N ILE A 41 -0.56 -2.60 13.16
CA ILE A 41 0.80 -3.11 13.36
C ILE A 41 1.14 -3.19 14.86
N LYS A 42 0.72 -2.20 15.65
CA LYS A 42 0.96 -2.19 17.11
C LYS A 42 0.07 -3.17 17.85
N GLY A 43 -1.21 -3.19 17.52
CA GLY A 43 -2.20 -4.08 18.13
C GLY A 43 -2.12 -5.52 17.63
N ARG A 44 -1.36 -5.78 16.56
CA ARG A 44 -1.17 -7.11 15.93
C ARG A 44 -2.50 -7.79 15.58
N LYS A 45 -3.45 -7.04 15.04
CA LYS A 45 -4.79 -7.52 14.71
C LYS A 45 -5.35 -6.86 13.46
N HIS A 46 -6.22 -7.57 12.76
CA HIS A 46 -6.97 -6.97 11.66
C HIS A 46 -8.01 -5.99 12.19
N ILE A 47 -8.16 -4.88 11.48
CA ILE A 47 -9.15 -3.86 11.77
C ILE A 47 -10.28 -4.03 10.75
N GLY A 48 -11.50 -4.29 11.20
CA GLY A 48 -12.67 -4.49 10.36
C GLY A 48 -13.17 -3.23 9.62
N ALA A 49 -12.24 -2.39 9.12
CA ALA A 49 -12.54 -1.13 8.45
C ALA A 49 -11.99 -1.14 7.02
N ASN A 50 -12.52 -0.27 6.19
CA ASN A 50 -12.10 0.12 4.83
C ASN A 50 -10.94 -0.71 4.21
N LYS A 51 -11.28 -1.76 3.49
CA LYS A 51 -10.35 -2.57 2.71
C LYS A 51 -9.79 -1.77 1.53
N LYS A 52 -8.58 -2.10 1.04
CA LYS A 52 -8.09 -1.71 -0.29
C LYS A 52 -8.37 -2.83 -1.28
N TYR A 53 -8.63 -2.44 -2.53
CA TYR A 53 -8.91 -3.37 -3.62
C TYR A 53 -7.88 -3.14 -4.72
N TYR A 54 -7.29 -4.22 -5.20
CA TYR A 54 -6.28 -4.21 -6.24
C TYR A 54 -6.77 -5.04 -7.43
N PHE A 55 -6.60 -4.53 -8.64
CA PHE A 55 -6.91 -5.29 -9.84
C PHE A 55 -5.85 -6.37 -10.07
N THR A 56 -6.29 -7.58 -10.40
CA THR A 56 -5.37 -8.66 -10.76
C THR A 56 -4.70 -8.40 -12.11
N ASP A 57 -5.39 -7.72 -13.01
CA ASP A 57 -4.90 -7.29 -14.31
C ASP A 57 -5.10 -5.78 -14.50
N ILE A 58 -3.98 -5.04 -14.58
CA ILE A 58 -4.00 -3.59 -14.78
C ILE A 58 -4.41 -3.23 -16.20
N GLY A 59 -4.12 -4.07 -17.19
CA GLY A 59 -4.55 -3.87 -18.56
C GLY A 59 -6.07 -3.90 -18.67
N LEU A 60 -6.72 -4.85 -18.00
CA LEU A 60 -8.18 -4.94 -17.94
C LEU A 60 -8.80 -3.70 -17.25
N ARG A 61 -8.21 -3.27 -16.11
CA ARG A 61 -8.60 -2.00 -15.46
C ARG A 61 -8.53 -0.83 -16.43
N ASN A 62 -7.38 -0.66 -17.09
CA ASN A 62 -7.15 0.46 -17.98
C ASN A 62 -8.07 0.43 -19.20
N ALA A 63 -8.30 -0.74 -19.80
CA ALA A 63 -9.25 -0.92 -20.89
C ALA A 63 -10.67 -0.54 -20.47
N ARG A 64 -11.11 -0.94 -19.27
CA ARG A 64 -12.44 -0.56 -18.73
C ARG A 64 -12.58 0.95 -18.53
N LEU A 65 -11.49 1.66 -18.25
CA LEU A 65 -11.43 3.12 -18.13
C LEU A 65 -11.13 3.82 -19.47
N ASN A 66 -11.15 3.10 -20.60
CA ASN A 66 -10.75 3.61 -21.94
C ASN A 66 -9.36 4.27 -21.91
N PHE A 67 -8.43 3.70 -21.13
CA PHE A 67 -7.06 4.21 -20.94
C PHE A 67 -7.00 5.67 -20.44
N ARG A 68 -8.07 6.13 -19.78
CA ARG A 68 -8.13 7.43 -19.11
C ARG A 68 -7.77 7.27 -17.64
N GLN A 69 -7.42 8.37 -16.98
CA GLN A 69 -7.12 8.39 -15.52
C GLN A 69 -5.99 7.42 -15.14
N ILE A 70 -4.86 7.54 -15.82
CA ILE A 70 -3.64 6.82 -15.46
C ILE A 70 -3.03 7.55 -14.26
N GLU A 71 -3.37 7.08 -13.05
CA GLU A 71 -2.77 7.54 -11.80
C GLU A 71 -1.58 6.65 -11.49
N GLU A 72 -0.39 7.09 -11.87
CA GLU A 72 0.85 6.29 -11.80
C GLU A 72 1.12 5.71 -10.41
N SER A 73 0.87 6.48 -9.34
CA SER A 73 1.07 6.02 -7.97
C SER A 73 0.18 4.83 -7.63
N HIS A 74 -1.09 4.88 -7.98
CA HIS A 74 -2.02 3.79 -7.75
C HIS A 74 -1.71 2.56 -8.62
N ILE A 75 -1.26 2.78 -9.86
CA ILE A 75 -0.83 1.67 -10.74
C ILE A 75 0.41 1.01 -10.16
N MET A 76 1.40 1.79 -9.74
CA MET A 76 2.63 1.27 -9.14
C MET A 76 2.33 0.48 -7.86
N GLU A 77 1.49 1.00 -6.98
CA GLU A 77 1.05 0.30 -5.77
C GLU A 77 0.37 -1.03 -6.13
N ASN A 78 -0.51 -1.04 -7.14
CA ASN A 78 -1.17 -2.26 -7.60
C ASN A 78 -0.17 -3.28 -8.19
N VAL A 79 0.83 -2.84 -8.94
CA VAL A 79 1.90 -3.71 -9.48
C VAL A 79 2.68 -4.36 -8.33
N ILE A 80 3.08 -3.58 -7.32
CA ILE A 80 3.80 -4.10 -6.16
C ILE A 80 2.95 -5.11 -5.40
N TYR A 81 1.66 -4.82 -5.19
CA TYR A 81 0.73 -5.75 -4.55
C TYR A 81 0.67 -7.08 -5.30
N ASN A 82 0.46 -7.05 -6.62
CA ASN A 82 0.36 -8.25 -7.45
C ASN A 82 1.66 -9.05 -7.41
N GLU A 83 2.82 -8.39 -7.44
CA GLU A 83 4.12 -9.05 -7.32
C GLU A 83 4.31 -9.73 -5.97
N LEU A 84 3.94 -9.07 -4.87
CA LEU A 84 3.99 -9.68 -3.54
C LEU A 84 3.08 -10.92 -3.46
N LYS A 85 1.87 -10.84 -4.01
CA LYS A 85 0.95 -11.98 -4.09
C LYS A 85 1.52 -13.11 -4.95
N PHE A 86 2.12 -12.79 -6.09
CA PHE A 86 2.78 -13.76 -6.97
C PHE A 86 3.93 -14.48 -6.27
N ARG A 87 4.68 -13.78 -5.40
CA ARG A 87 5.73 -14.37 -4.55
C ARG A 87 5.19 -15.17 -3.37
N GLY A 88 3.88 -15.27 -3.20
CA GLY A 88 3.22 -16.08 -2.17
C GLY A 88 3.01 -15.37 -0.83
N TYR A 89 3.24 -14.06 -0.75
CA TYR A 89 2.99 -13.31 0.48
C TYR A 89 1.50 -13.14 0.75
N ASN A 90 1.13 -13.20 2.03
CA ASN A 90 -0.11 -12.62 2.52
C ASN A 90 0.12 -11.13 2.73
N VAL A 91 -0.71 -10.29 2.10
CA VAL A 91 -0.48 -8.85 2.02
C VAL A 91 -1.66 -8.09 2.62
N ASP A 92 -1.37 -7.29 3.63
CA ASP A 92 -2.29 -6.39 4.31
C ASP A 92 -1.85 -4.93 4.13
N VAL A 93 -2.74 -3.99 4.40
CA VAL A 93 -2.42 -2.57 4.54
C VAL A 93 -2.11 -2.26 6.00
N GLY A 94 -0.92 -1.76 6.29
CA GLY A 94 -0.51 -1.44 7.65
C GLY A 94 -1.15 -0.15 8.16
N VAL A 95 -1.59 -0.17 9.41
CA VAL A 95 -2.08 1.02 10.12
C VAL A 95 -1.26 1.22 11.39
N ILE A 96 -0.74 2.43 11.57
CA ILE A 96 0.05 2.82 12.74
C ILE A 96 -0.65 3.97 13.45
N GLU A 97 -1.17 3.73 14.64
CA GLU A 97 -1.71 4.80 15.49
C GLU A 97 -0.61 5.40 16.37
N TYR A 98 -0.55 6.72 16.42
CA TYR A 98 0.33 7.44 17.32
C TYR A 98 -0.30 8.75 17.79
N ASN A 99 0.17 9.25 18.91
CA ASN A 99 -0.26 10.55 19.43
C ASN A 99 0.56 11.65 18.76
N SER A 100 -0.09 12.62 18.17
CA SER A 100 0.50 13.87 17.67
C SER A 100 -0.05 15.06 18.45
N LYS A 101 0.61 16.21 18.34
CA LYS A 101 0.07 17.48 18.84
C LYS A 101 -0.54 18.24 17.68
N ASP A 102 -1.73 18.81 17.88
CA ASP A 102 -2.34 19.74 16.95
C ASP A 102 -1.61 21.11 16.96
N LYS A 103 -2.06 22.05 16.14
CA LYS A 103 -1.51 23.41 16.07
C LYS A 103 -1.61 24.18 17.38
N ASN A 104 -2.49 23.76 18.29
CA ASN A 104 -2.72 24.36 19.60
C ASN A 104 -2.00 23.57 20.74
N GLY A 105 -1.14 22.60 20.39
CA GLY A 105 -0.42 21.77 21.37
C GLY A 105 -1.26 20.66 22.02
N LYS A 106 -2.53 20.49 21.63
CA LYS A 106 -3.43 19.48 22.19
C LYS A 106 -3.12 18.11 21.56
N SER A 107 -3.03 17.09 22.41
CA SER A 107 -2.78 15.72 21.96
C SER A 107 -3.97 15.19 21.15
N GLN A 108 -3.67 14.66 19.95
CA GLN A 108 -4.66 14.00 19.10
C GLN A 108 -4.12 12.66 18.60
N LYS A 109 -5.01 11.68 18.42
CA LYS A 109 -4.67 10.43 17.76
C LYS A 109 -4.55 10.67 16.25
N THR A 110 -3.43 10.26 15.70
CA THR A 110 -3.15 10.32 14.25
C THR A 110 -2.88 8.91 13.76
N GLN A 111 -3.35 8.61 12.56
CA GLN A 111 -3.06 7.36 11.86
C GLN A 111 -2.12 7.60 10.69
N LEU A 112 -1.11 6.74 10.55
CA LEU A 112 -0.30 6.60 9.35
C LEU A 112 -0.64 5.28 8.68
N GLU A 113 -0.53 5.25 7.37
CA GLU A 113 -0.67 4.05 6.57
C GLU A 113 0.71 3.58 6.11
N CYS A 114 0.97 2.29 6.21
CA CYS A 114 2.04 1.60 5.53
C CYS A 114 1.39 0.82 4.39
N ASP A 115 1.80 1.04 3.15
CA ASP A 115 1.10 0.49 1.99
C ASP A 115 0.98 -1.02 2.07
N PHE A 116 2.04 -1.71 2.49
CA PHE A 116 2.02 -3.17 2.59
C PHE A 116 2.68 -3.70 3.86
N VAL A 117 1.99 -4.64 4.49
CA VAL A 117 2.51 -5.58 5.48
C VAL A 117 2.48 -6.96 4.82
N ALA A 118 3.62 -7.43 4.35
CA ALA A 118 3.73 -8.69 3.63
C ALA A 118 4.28 -9.79 4.55
N ASN A 119 3.56 -10.90 4.67
CA ASN A 119 3.92 -12.03 5.53
C ASN A 119 4.05 -13.31 4.72
N LEU A 120 5.16 -14.04 4.89
CA LEU A 120 5.38 -15.35 4.29
C LEU A 120 6.13 -16.25 5.29
N GLY A 121 5.43 -17.20 5.90
CA GLY A 121 5.99 -18.01 6.97
C GLY A 121 6.45 -17.14 8.14
N ASN A 122 7.74 -17.19 8.46
CA ASN A 122 8.35 -16.39 9.52
C ASN A 122 8.89 -15.02 9.03
N GLU A 123 8.83 -14.76 7.73
CA GLU A 123 9.25 -13.49 7.15
C GLU A 123 8.10 -12.47 7.21
N LYS A 124 8.43 -11.27 7.65
CA LYS A 124 7.56 -10.10 7.59
C LYS A 124 8.33 -8.94 6.99
N ILE A 125 7.67 -8.21 6.10
CA ILE A 125 8.23 -7.04 5.43
C ILE A 125 7.21 -5.92 5.51
N TYR A 126 7.67 -4.71 5.83
CA TYR A 126 6.91 -3.47 5.72
C TYR A 126 7.38 -2.73 4.47
N MET A 127 6.45 -2.31 3.63
CA MET A 127 6.81 -1.71 2.36
C MET A 127 5.97 -0.47 2.07
N GLN A 128 6.64 0.54 1.53
CA GLN A 128 6.04 1.78 1.03
C GLN A 128 6.30 1.91 -0.46
N SER A 129 5.32 2.40 -1.20
CA SER A 129 5.40 2.70 -2.63
C SER A 129 5.53 4.20 -2.84
N ALA A 130 6.57 4.66 -3.53
CA ALA A 130 6.82 6.07 -3.80
C ALA A 130 7.14 6.31 -5.27
N LEU A 131 6.61 7.36 -5.89
CA LEU A 131 7.01 7.70 -7.26
C LEU A 131 8.45 8.21 -7.29
N ASN A 132 8.80 9.06 -6.34
CA ASN A 132 10.11 9.70 -6.25
C ASN A 132 10.39 10.13 -4.80
N ILE A 133 11.60 9.88 -4.32
CA ILE A 133 12.11 10.29 -3.00
C ILE A 133 13.38 11.15 -3.09
N ALA A 134 13.65 11.76 -4.25
CA ALA A 134 14.84 12.61 -4.44
C ALA A 134 14.80 13.91 -3.61
N ASP A 135 13.59 14.39 -3.25
CA ASP A 135 13.39 15.53 -2.35
C ASP A 135 13.34 15.03 -0.90
N GLU A 136 14.15 15.60 -0.02
CA GLU A 136 14.23 15.25 1.40
C GLU A 136 12.88 15.25 2.11
N LYS A 137 12.03 16.24 1.81
CA LYS A 137 10.68 16.31 2.39
C LYS A 137 9.78 15.16 1.97
N LYS A 138 9.89 14.73 0.70
CA LYS A 138 9.15 13.57 0.20
C LYS A 138 9.69 12.29 0.83
N LYS A 139 11.00 12.15 0.92
CA LYS A 139 11.66 11.03 1.60
C LYS A 139 11.17 10.91 3.03
N GLU A 140 11.25 11.98 3.83
CA GLU A 140 10.72 12.01 5.20
C GLU A 140 9.24 11.62 5.30
N GLN A 141 8.43 12.05 4.34
CA GLN A 141 7.01 11.72 4.29
C GLN A 141 6.78 10.22 4.09
N GLU A 142 7.48 9.60 3.14
CA GLU A 142 7.36 8.17 2.85
C GLU A 142 7.96 7.29 3.95
N GLU A 143 9.08 7.71 4.54
CA GLU A 143 9.72 7.01 5.65
C GLU A 143 8.91 7.07 6.95
N LYS A 144 8.11 8.11 7.13
CA LYS A 144 7.43 8.41 8.39
C LYS A 144 6.61 7.24 8.95
N SER A 145 5.92 6.51 8.09
CA SER A 145 5.16 5.33 8.49
C SER A 145 6.08 4.22 8.97
N LEU A 146 7.14 3.93 8.21
CA LEU A 146 8.11 2.88 8.49
C LEU A 146 8.93 3.15 9.76
N LEU A 147 9.30 4.41 10.00
CA LEU A 147 10.05 4.83 11.19
C LEU A 147 9.21 4.75 12.49
N LYS A 148 7.88 4.76 12.38
CA LYS A 148 6.98 4.58 13.54
C LYS A 148 6.74 3.11 13.91
N ILE A 149 7.25 2.18 13.11
CA ILE A 149 7.18 0.74 13.39
C ILE A 149 8.40 0.34 14.22
N ASN A 150 8.16 -0.04 15.46
CA ASN A 150 9.20 -0.37 16.46
C ASN A 150 9.43 -1.88 16.54
N ASP A 151 9.85 -2.48 15.42
CA ASP A 151 10.33 -3.86 15.38
C ASP A 151 11.51 -3.98 14.41
N SER A 152 12.13 -5.16 14.39
CA SER A 152 13.34 -5.46 13.59
C SER A 152 13.05 -6.06 12.21
N PHE A 153 11.78 -6.13 11.80
CA PHE A 153 11.45 -6.64 10.48
C PHE A 153 11.89 -5.67 9.38
N LYS A 154 12.12 -6.24 8.21
CA LYS A 154 12.63 -5.50 7.06
C LYS A 154 11.66 -4.40 6.62
N LYS A 155 12.22 -3.20 6.39
CA LYS A 155 11.51 -2.04 5.89
C LYS A 155 12.04 -1.70 4.51
N ILE A 156 11.14 -1.50 3.56
CA ILE A 156 11.50 -1.28 2.15
C ILE A 156 10.72 -0.09 1.62
N ILE A 157 11.39 0.78 0.86
CA ILE A 157 10.75 1.73 -0.03
C ILE A 157 11.03 1.28 -1.47
N VAL A 158 9.95 1.04 -2.21
CA VAL A 158 10.03 0.81 -3.65
C VAL A 158 9.71 2.13 -4.33
N GLN A 159 10.65 2.67 -5.09
CA GLN A 159 10.44 3.90 -5.86
C GLN A 159 10.39 3.63 -7.37
N LYS A 160 9.67 4.50 -8.11
CA LYS A 160 9.60 4.36 -9.57
C LYS A 160 10.92 4.70 -10.23
N GLU A 161 11.58 5.76 -9.78
CA GLU A 161 12.82 6.23 -10.38
C GLU A 161 13.98 5.25 -10.15
N LYS A 162 14.87 5.18 -11.15
CA LYS A 162 16.05 4.31 -11.08
C LYS A 162 16.99 4.75 -9.96
N THR A 163 17.36 3.81 -9.13
CA THR A 163 18.35 3.98 -8.07
C THR A 163 19.15 2.70 -7.91
N VAL A 164 20.38 2.82 -7.44
CA VAL A 164 21.15 1.65 -7.02
C VAL A 164 20.55 1.16 -5.70
N PRO A 165 20.18 -0.11 -5.58
CA PRO A 165 19.63 -0.65 -4.33
C PRO A 165 20.60 -0.44 -3.16
N HIS A 166 20.14 0.19 -2.08
CA HIS A 166 20.95 0.50 -0.90
C HIS A 166 20.12 0.56 0.37
N TYR A 167 20.79 0.58 1.51
CA TYR A 167 20.18 0.93 2.79
C TYR A 167 20.48 2.39 3.11
N ASP A 168 19.49 3.10 3.59
CA ASP A 168 19.66 4.46 4.10
C ASP A 168 20.20 4.47 5.54
N GLU A 169 20.34 5.66 6.10
CA GLU A 169 20.80 5.90 7.48
C GLU A 169 19.86 5.32 8.54
N ASN A 170 18.61 5.09 8.21
CA ASN A 170 17.57 4.53 9.08
C ASN A 170 17.44 2.99 8.94
N GLY A 171 18.26 2.37 8.10
CA GLY A 171 18.20 0.95 7.80
C GLY A 171 17.02 0.54 6.93
N ILE A 172 16.40 1.49 6.23
CA ILE A 172 15.34 1.23 5.25
C ILE A 172 16.01 0.86 3.93
N TYR A 173 15.57 -0.24 3.34
CA TYR A 173 16.05 -0.69 2.03
C TYR A 173 15.33 0.07 0.91
N ILE A 174 16.07 0.82 0.12
CA ILE A 174 15.55 1.59 -1.01
C ILE A 174 15.90 0.85 -2.30
N VAL A 175 14.91 0.63 -3.16
CA VAL A 175 15.04 -0.09 -4.41
C VAL A 175 14.11 0.50 -5.47
N CYS A 176 14.54 0.53 -6.75
CA CYS A 176 13.63 0.92 -7.81
C CYS A 176 12.66 -0.22 -8.17
N LEU A 177 11.49 0.14 -8.73
CA LEU A 177 10.46 -0.81 -9.11
C LEU A 177 10.98 -1.91 -10.05
N GLU A 178 11.80 -1.54 -11.03
CA GLU A 178 12.38 -2.50 -11.99
C GLU A 178 13.23 -3.56 -11.27
N ASP A 179 14.14 -3.15 -10.39
CA ASP A 179 14.98 -4.07 -9.63
C ASP A 179 14.18 -4.90 -8.62
N PHE A 180 13.13 -4.31 -8.03
CA PHE A 180 12.21 -5.03 -7.17
C PHE A 180 11.50 -6.17 -7.93
N LEU A 181 10.92 -5.87 -9.11
CA LEU A 181 10.23 -6.86 -9.94
C LEU A 181 11.19 -7.95 -10.47
N MET A 182 12.42 -7.57 -10.82
CA MET A 182 13.46 -8.51 -11.27
C MET A 182 14.11 -9.32 -10.15
N GLY A 183 13.74 -9.09 -8.89
CA GLY A 183 14.30 -9.77 -7.73
C GLY A 183 15.79 -9.47 -7.48
N ARG A 184 16.29 -8.35 -8.00
CA ARG A 184 17.70 -7.96 -7.84
C ARG A 184 17.98 -7.56 -6.39
N LYS A 185 19.00 -8.17 -5.81
CA LYS A 185 19.49 -7.88 -4.44
C LYS A 185 20.63 -6.87 -4.52
N VAL A 186 20.92 -6.19 -3.39
CA VAL A 186 22.15 -5.39 -3.25
C VAL A 186 23.34 -6.23 -3.71
N ARG A 187 24.09 -5.75 -4.70
CA ARG A 187 25.41 -6.34 -4.99
C ARG A 187 26.29 -6.05 -3.77
N ARG A 188 26.67 -7.08 -3.02
CA ARG A 188 27.79 -6.93 -2.09
C ARG A 188 28.97 -6.52 -2.95
N LYS A 189 29.60 -5.38 -2.64
CA LYS A 189 30.92 -5.09 -3.15
C LYS A 189 31.83 -6.07 -2.41
N ASP A 190 32.36 -7.04 -3.14
CA ASP A 190 33.48 -7.87 -2.70
C ASP A 190 34.69 -7.01 -2.47
#